data_d08bf54d9705a21db22e15ad7ba6371a
#
_entry.id   d08bf54d9705a21db22e15ad7ba6371a
#
_cell.length_a   1.000
_cell.length_b   1.000
_cell.length_c   1.000
_cell.angle_alpha   90.00
_cell.angle_beta   90.00
_cell.angle_gamma   90.00
#
_symmetry.space_group_name_H-M   'P 1'
#
loop_
_entity.id
_entity.type
_entity.pdbx_description
1 polymer ?
#
loop_
_entity_poly.entity_id
_entity_poly.type
_entity_poly.pdbx_seq_one_letter_code
_entity_poly.pdbx_strand_id
1 'polypeptide(L)'
;MNFSVLMSVYVREKPHHLEQALDSLLAQTVQPSEVVIVEDGPLTEALHAVIAAFKQRFPTTVSVVLPRNLGLGLALNHGLKQCRFPIIARMDSDDIAMPLRFEKQLAVLQNHEEIDFVGSWIDEFFG
;
A
#
# COMPACT_ATOMS: atom_id res chain seq x y z
N MET A 1 10.57 -12.11 -5.96
CA MET A 1 9.77 -11.26 -6.87
C MET A 1 9.54 -9.91 -6.21
N ASN A 2 9.89 -8.83 -6.89
CA ASN A 2 9.73 -7.48 -6.34
C ASN A 2 8.33 -6.94 -6.60
N PHE A 3 7.77 -6.27 -5.61
CA PHE A 3 6.45 -5.67 -5.73
C PHE A 3 6.31 -4.44 -4.83
N SER A 4 5.36 -3.58 -5.19
CA SER A 4 5.02 -2.39 -4.43
C SER A 4 3.69 -2.58 -3.73
N VAL A 5 3.55 -2.04 -2.53
CA VAL A 5 2.25 -1.85 -1.90
C VAL A 5 1.80 -0.42 -2.14
N LEU A 6 0.56 -0.24 -2.56
CA LEU A 6 -0.01 1.08 -2.82
C LEU A 6 -1.21 1.31 -1.89
N MET A 7 -1.16 2.41 -1.14
CA MET A 7 -2.18 2.76 -0.16
C MET A 7 -2.48 4.25 -0.23
N SER A 8 -3.76 4.61 -0.14
CA SER A 8 -4.18 6.01 -0.05
C SER A 8 -4.76 6.29 1.34
N VAL A 9 -4.40 7.43 1.90
CA VAL A 9 -4.85 7.89 3.23
C VAL A 9 -5.43 9.28 3.09
N TYR A 10 -6.57 9.54 3.74
CA TYR A 10 -7.15 10.88 3.76
C TYR A 10 -7.49 11.28 5.20
N VAL A 11 -7.88 12.55 5.38
CA VAL A 11 -7.97 13.17 6.70
C VAL A 11 -8.94 12.47 7.68
N ARG A 12 -9.94 11.77 7.18
CA ARG A 12 -10.94 11.08 8.01
C ARG A 12 -10.50 9.69 8.47
N GLU A 13 -9.36 9.21 8.00
CA GLU A 13 -8.85 7.92 8.47
C GLU A 13 -8.54 8.00 9.96
N LYS A 14 -8.78 6.91 10.67
CA LYS A 14 -8.46 6.82 12.10
C LYS A 14 -7.01 6.39 12.27
N PRO A 15 -6.22 7.12 13.09
CA PRO A 15 -4.80 6.79 13.27
C PRO A 15 -4.54 5.35 13.67
N HIS A 16 -5.33 4.78 14.58
CA HIS A 16 -5.08 3.40 15.02
C HIS A 16 -5.44 2.37 13.93
N HIS A 17 -6.38 2.68 13.04
CA HIS A 17 -6.66 1.81 11.90
C HIS A 17 -5.49 1.81 10.90
N LEU A 18 -4.95 2.98 10.62
CA LEU A 18 -3.77 3.11 9.76
C LEU A 18 -2.58 2.39 10.37
N GLU A 19 -2.35 2.56 11.68
CA GLU A 19 -1.27 1.88 12.38
C GLU A 19 -1.39 0.36 12.27
N GLN A 20 -2.59 -0.19 12.49
CA GLN A 20 -2.82 -1.63 12.34
C GLN A 20 -2.58 -2.12 10.92
N ALA A 21 -3.04 -1.34 9.92
CA ALA A 21 -2.82 -1.70 8.52
C ALA A 21 -1.33 -1.75 8.19
N LEU A 22 -0.57 -0.74 8.58
CA LEU A 22 0.87 -0.67 8.33
C LEU A 22 1.63 -1.74 9.12
N ASP A 23 1.25 -1.99 10.37
CA ASP A 23 1.87 -3.05 11.17
C ASP A 23 1.66 -4.42 10.52
N SER A 24 0.50 -4.64 9.90
CA SER A 24 0.24 -5.90 9.20
C SER A 24 1.15 -6.12 7.99
N LEU A 25 1.65 -5.05 7.38
CA LEU A 25 2.66 -5.14 6.32
C LEU A 25 4.00 -5.62 6.88
N LEU A 26 4.39 -5.12 8.04
CA LEU A 26 5.65 -5.52 8.69
C LEU A 26 5.63 -6.98 9.13
N ALA A 27 4.45 -7.53 9.37
CA ALA A 27 4.27 -8.91 9.81
C ALA A 27 4.14 -9.91 8.65
N GLN A 28 4.21 -9.47 7.40
CA GLN A 28 4.13 -10.37 6.25
C GLN A 28 5.35 -11.28 6.16
N THR A 29 5.12 -12.54 5.84
CA THR A 29 6.21 -13.52 5.61
C THR A 29 7.04 -13.15 4.39
N VAL A 30 6.42 -12.54 3.38
CA VAL A 30 7.12 -11.97 2.23
C VAL A 30 6.88 -10.46 2.26
N GLN A 31 7.97 -9.71 2.44
CA GLN A 31 7.90 -8.26 2.58
C GLN A 31 7.80 -7.58 1.22
N PRO A 32 7.03 -6.47 1.11
CA PRO A 32 7.06 -5.68 -0.12
C PRO A 32 8.43 -5.05 -0.35
N SER A 33 8.72 -4.77 -1.62
CA SER A 33 9.98 -4.09 -2.00
C SER A 33 9.91 -2.60 -1.71
N GLU A 34 8.72 -2.04 -1.78
CA GLU A 34 8.44 -0.64 -1.39
C GLU A 34 6.98 -0.50 -0.97
N VAL A 35 6.70 0.53 -0.19
CA VAL A 35 5.33 0.93 0.17
C VAL A 35 5.14 2.37 -0.30
N VAL A 36 4.15 2.60 -1.15
CA VAL A 36 3.80 3.94 -1.62
C VAL A 36 2.51 4.37 -0.92
N ILE A 37 2.62 5.41 -0.09
CA ILE A 37 1.49 5.96 0.65
C ILE A 37 1.11 7.28 0.00
N VAL A 38 -0.10 7.36 -0.54
CA VAL A 38 -0.62 8.62 -1.08
C VAL A 38 -1.36 9.35 0.02
N GLU A 39 -0.90 10.55 0.35
CA GLU A 39 -1.59 11.45 1.26
C GLU A 39 -2.58 12.26 0.44
N ASP A 40 -3.82 11.84 0.44
CA ASP A 40 -4.89 12.42 -0.39
C ASP A 40 -5.43 13.69 0.27
N GLY A 41 -4.66 14.75 0.15
CA GLY A 41 -4.89 16.02 0.81
C GLY A 41 -4.21 16.12 2.18
N PRO A 42 -4.32 17.27 2.85
CA PRO A 42 -3.72 17.45 4.17
C PRO A 42 -4.25 16.45 5.19
N LEU A 43 -3.37 15.90 6.00
CA LEU A 43 -3.69 14.92 7.05
C LEU A 43 -3.57 15.55 8.43
N THR A 44 -4.12 14.88 9.45
CA THR A 44 -3.94 15.29 10.83
C THR A 44 -2.52 15.00 11.31
N GLU A 45 -2.10 15.67 12.39
CA GLU A 45 -0.80 15.40 13.01
C GLU A 45 -0.67 13.94 13.45
N ALA A 46 -1.77 13.37 13.98
CA ALA A 46 -1.77 11.98 14.42
C ALA A 46 -1.54 11.01 13.25
N LEU A 47 -2.15 11.26 12.10
CA LEU A 47 -1.91 10.44 10.90
C LEU A 47 -0.48 10.61 10.40
N HIS A 48 0.05 11.83 10.38
CA HIS A 48 1.44 12.07 10.02
C HIS A 48 2.41 11.33 10.94
N ALA A 49 2.12 11.29 12.24
CA ALA A 49 2.95 10.59 13.20
C ALA A 49 2.99 9.08 12.93
N VAL A 50 1.85 8.49 12.60
CA VAL A 50 1.78 7.06 12.24
C VAL A 50 2.63 6.76 11.00
N ILE A 51 2.51 7.60 9.96
CA ILE A 51 3.29 7.42 8.73
C ILE A 51 4.79 7.60 9.00
N ALA A 52 5.17 8.61 9.78
CA ALA A 52 6.57 8.85 10.11
C ALA A 52 7.19 7.69 10.89
N ALA A 53 6.45 7.13 11.84
CA ALA A 53 6.91 5.98 12.61
C ALA A 53 7.08 4.75 11.73
N PHE A 54 6.16 4.52 10.80
CA PHE A 54 6.27 3.42 9.85
C PHE A 54 7.49 3.57 8.94
N LYS A 55 7.77 4.77 8.45
CA LYS A 55 8.94 5.03 7.59
C LYS A 55 10.24 4.69 8.28
N GLN A 56 10.35 4.90 9.59
CA GLN A 56 11.54 4.54 10.34
C GLN A 56 11.73 3.03 10.41
N ARG A 57 10.64 2.28 10.46
CA ARG A 57 10.65 0.82 10.49
C ARG A 57 10.75 0.19 9.10
N PHE A 58 10.33 0.92 8.07
CA PHE A 58 10.35 0.46 6.69
C PHE A 58 10.88 1.59 5.79
N PRO A 59 12.23 1.72 5.65
CA PRO A 59 12.85 2.86 4.96
C PRO A 59 12.48 2.99 3.47
N THR A 60 12.07 1.91 2.82
CA THR A 60 11.65 1.97 1.40
C THR A 60 10.18 2.37 1.28
N THR A 61 9.76 3.32 2.08
CA THR A 61 8.43 3.91 2.03
C THR A 61 8.50 5.28 1.37
N VAL A 62 7.61 5.51 0.42
CA VAL A 62 7.52 6.78 -0.33
C VAL A 62 6.16 7.41 -0.02
N SER A 63 6.16 8.70 0.31
CA SER A 63 4.92 9.47 0.42
C SER A 63 4.69 10.27 -0.84
N VAL A 64 3.48 10.20 -1.38
CA VAL A 64 3.01 11.05 -2.47
C VAL A 64 1.99 12.02 -1.87
N VAL A 65 2.39 13.28 -1.73
CA VAL A 65 1.58 14.27 -1.03
C VAL A 65 0.77 15.08 -2.04
N LEU A 66 -0.55 14.97 -1.97
CA LEU A 66 -1.44 15.75 -2.82
C LEU A 66 -1.86 17.02 -2.08
N PRO A 67 -1.98 18.17 -2.79
CA PRO A 67 -2.28 19.44 -2.14
C PRO A 67 -3.72 19.51 -1.61
N ARG A 68 -4.60 18.65 -2.11
CA ARG A 68 -6.01 18.59 -1.70
C ARG A 68 -6.55 17.19 -1.88
N ASN A 69 -7.68 16.90 -1.26
CA ASN A 69 -8.38 15.63 -1.43
C ASN A 69 -8.94 15.54 -2.87
N LEU A 70 -8.44 14.57 -3.63
CA LEU A 70 -8.87 14.31 -5.02
C LEU A 70 -9.82 13.13 -5.14
N GLY A 71 -9.96 12.33 -4.09
CA GLY A 71 -10.72 11.09 -4.10
C GLY A 71 -9.85 9.88 -4.39
N LEU A 72 -10.36 8.71 -4.02
CA LEU A 72 -9.58 7.47 -4.03
C LEU A 72 -9.02 7.13 -5.41
N GLY A 73 -9.85 7.20 -6.45
CA GLY A 73 -9.41 6.83 -7.81
C GLY A 73 -8.25 7.68 -8.31
N LEU A 74 -8.36 9.00 -8.20
CA LEU A 74 -7.31 9.93 -8.64
C LEU A 74 -6.07 9.81 -7.76
N ALA A 75 -6.25 9.64 -6.44
CA ALA A 75 -5.14 9.47 -5.52
C ALA A 75 -4.33 8.22 -5.88
N LEU A 76 -5.00 7.10 -6.12
CA LEU A 76 -4.33 5.87 -6.51
C LEU A 76 -3.61 5.99 -7.85
N ASN A 77 -4.17 6.74 -8.81
CA ASN A 77 -3.50 6.98 -10.08
C ASN A 77 -2.19 7.75 -9.89
N HIS A 78 -2.17 8.75 -9.00
CA HIS A 78 -0.95 9.46 -8.67
C HIS A 78 0.08 8.54 -8.01
N GLY A 79 -0.38 7.67 -7.11
CA GLY A 79 0.49 6.71 -6.44
C GLY A 79 1.08 5.68 -7.39
N LEU A 80 0.27 5.18 -8.34
CA LEU A 80 0.74 4.21 -9.34
C LEU A 80 1.94 4.72 -10.12
N LYS A 81 1.96 6.01 -10.46
CA LYS A 81 3.06 6.61 -11.21
C LYS A 81 4.37 6.61 -10.43
N GLN A 82 4.31 6.51 -9.12
CA GLN A 82 5.49 6.51 -8.25
C GLN A 82 5.95 5.10 -7.89
N CYS A 83 5.17 4.08 -8.16
CA CYS A 83 5.55 2.70 -7.92
C CYS A 83 6.64 2.27 -8.90
N ARG A 84 7.73 1.72 -8.37
CA ARG A 84 8.88 1.33 -9.19
C ARG A 84 8.80 -0.09 -9.72
N PHE A 85 7.89 -0.89 -9.20
CA PHE A 85 7.78 -2.29 -9.57
C PHE A 85 6.47 -2.56 -10.31
N PRO A 86 6.45 -3.48 -11.29
CA PRO A 86 5.26 -3.73 -12.09
C PRO A 86 4.15 -4.47 -11.35
N ILE A 87 4.51 -5.22 -10.31
CA ILE A 87 3.52 -5.91 -9.46
C ILE A 87 3.16 -4.97 -8.33
N ILE A 88 1.87 -4.66 -8.19
CA ILE A 88 1.38 -3.71 -7.22
C ILE A 88 0.25 -4.34 -6.42
N ALA A 89 0.42 -4.41 -5.11
CA ALA A 89 -0.61 -4.86 -4.19
C ALA A 89 -1.30 -3.63 -3.61
N ARG A 90 -2.53 -3.39 -4.04
CA ARG A 90 -3.34 -2.31 -3.48
C ARG A 90 -3.90 -2.74 -2.13
N MET A 91 -3.84 -1.84 -1.16
CA MET A 91 -4.35 -2.09 0.17
C MET A 91 -4.99 -0.82 0.71
N ASP A 92 -6.18 -0.94 1.30
CA ASP A 92 -6.83 0.21 1.94
C ASP A 92 -6.18 0.51 3.28
N SER A 93 -6.25 1.78 3.68
CA SER A 93 -5.58 2.25 4.91
C SER A 93 -6.17 1.70 6.21
N ASP A 94 -7.31 1.03 6.15
CA ASP A 94 -7.95 0.37 7.28
C ASP A 94 -7.98 -1.16 7.16
N ASP A 95 -7.33 -1.71 6.15
CA ASP A 95 -7.23 -3.16 5.97
C ASP A 95 -6.10 -3.75 6.82
N ILE A 96 -6.30 -4.99 7.26
CA ILE A 96 -5.28 -5.76 7.94
C ILE A 96 -4.93 -6.94 7.05
N ALA A 97 -3.69 -7.00 6.57
CA ALA A 97 -3.22 -8.10 5.74
C ALA A 97 -2.86 -9.30 6.62
N MET A 98 -3.39 -10.46 6.29
CA MET A 98 -3.00 -11.70 6.96
C MET A 98 -1.52 -12.00 6.69
N PRO A 99 -0.78 -12.60 7.63
CA PRO A 99 0.67 -12.75 7.50
C PRO A 99 1.17 -13.45 6.23
N LEU A 100 0.39 -14.36 5.67
CA LEU A 100 0.75 -15.11 4.46
C LEU A 100 0.17 -14.52 3.18
N ARG A 101 -0.49 -13.36 3.25
CA ARG A 101 -1.20 -12.80 2.09
C ARG A 101 -0.31 -12.67 0.86
N PHE A 102 0.81 -11.96 1.00
CA PHE A 102 1.68 -11.69 -0.14
C PHE A 102 2.41 -12.95 -0.61
N GLU A 103 2.81 -13.82 0.31
CA GLU A 103 3.42 -15.09 -0.05
C GLU A 103 2.49 -15.89 -0.95
N LYS A 104 1.22 -16.00 -0.58
CA LYS A 104 0.23 -16.76 -1.36
C LYS A 104 -0.09 -16.09 -2.70
N GLN A 105 -0.23 -14.77 -2.72
CA GLN A 105 -0.52 -14.04 -3.94
C GLN A 105 0.61 -14.15 -4.93
N LEU A 106 1.85 -13.99 -4.48
CA LEU A 106 3.02 -14.11 -5.36
C LEU A 106 3.20 -15.53 -5.88
N ALA A 107 2.89 -16.53 -5.07
CA ALA A 107 2.95 -17.92 -5.52
C ALA A 107 2.00 -18.18 -6.69
N VAL A 108 0.80 -17.62 -6.63
CA VAL A 108 -0.16 -17.72 -7.76
C VAL A 108 0.39 -17.03 -9.00
N LEU A 109 0.98 -15.84 -8.86
CA LEU A 109 1.56 -15.10 -9.98
C LEU A 109 2.71 -15.88 -10.63
N GLN A 110 3.56 -16.50 -9.83
CA GLN A 110 4.68 -17.30 -10.33
C GLN A 110 4.22 -18.53 -11.11
N ASN A 111 3.06 -19.08 -10.76
CA ASN A 111 2.50 -20.25 -11.41
C ASN A 111 1.64 -19.94 -12.63
N HIS A 112 1.39 -18.65 -12.92
CA HIS A 112 0.56 -18.19 -14.02
C HIS A 112 1.29 -17.12 -14.83
N GLU A 113 2.39 -17.52 -15.47
CA GLU A 113 3.28 -16.61 -16.19
C GLU A 113 2.59 -15.91 -17.37
N GLU A 114 1.60 -16.54 -17.96
CA GLU A 114 0.88 -16.00 -19.11
C GLU A 114 -0.11 -14.87 -18.73
N ILE A 115 -0.35 -14.65 -17.44
CA ILE A 115 -1.26 -13.61 -17.00
C ILE A 115 -0.50 -12.29 -16.92
N ASP A 116 -1.03 -11.28 -17.61
CA ASP A 116 -0.46 -9.94 -17.61
C ASP A 116 -1.07 -9.15 -16.46
N PHE A 117 -0.25 -8.73 -15.50
CA PHE A 117 -0.71 -8.08 -14.28
C PHE A 117 -0.57 -6.58 -14.34
N VAL A 118 -1.62 -5.89 -13.96
CA VAL A 118 -1.66 -4.43 -13.90
C VAL A 118 -2.22 -4.01 -12.54
N GLY A 119 -1.46 -3.20 -11.81
CA GLY A 119 -1.91 -2.48 -10.63
C GLY A 119 -2.60 -3.35 -9.59
N SER A 120 -3.82 -3.00 -9.24
CA SER A 120 -4.59 -3.59 -8.16
C SER A 120 -5.11 -5.01 -8.43
N TRP A 121 -4.67 -5.64 -9.49
CA TRP A 121 -5.18 -6.94 -9.91
C TRP A 121 -5.10 -8.00 -8.80
N ILE A 122 -4.01 -7.99 -8.03
CA ILE A 122 -3.84 -8.92 -6.91
C ILE A 122 -4.98 -8.78 -5.91
N ASP A 123 -5.33 -7.55 -5.55
CA ASP A 123 -6.41 -7.28 -4.61
C ASP A 123 -7.74 -7.79 -5.13
N GLU A 124 -8.04 -7.51 -6.39
CA GLU A 124 -9.29 -7.95 -7.02
C GLU A 124 -9.39 -9.47 -7.08
N PHE A 125 -8.28 -10.15 -7.32
CA PHE A 125 -8.23 -11.59 -7.43
C PHE A 125 -8.48 -12.29 -6.09
N PHE A 126 -7.96 -11.76 -5.00
CA PHE A 126 -8.08 -12.36 -3.67
C PHE A 126 -9.09 -11.65 -2.77
N GLY A 127 -9.66 -10.58 -3.26
CA GLY A 127 -10.74 -9.79 -2.75
C GLY A 127 -10.82 -9.33 -1.40
#